data_5de49539c48c40e474a00711b2758078
#
_entry.id   5de49539c48c40e474a00711b2758078
#
_cell.length_a   1.000
_cell.length_b   1.000
_cell.length_c   1.000
_cell.angle_alpha   90.00
_cell.angle_beta   90.00
_cell.angle_gamma   90.00
#
_symmetry.space_group_name_H-M   'P 1'
#
loop_
_entity.id
_entity.type
_entity.pdbx_description
1 polymer ?
#
loop_
_entity_poly.entity_id
_entity_poly.type
_entity_poly.pdbx_seq_one_letter_code
_entity_poly.pdbx_strand_id
1 'polypeptide(L)'
;MNEIEKKKAERLTPIKKCDLSTACWSHTVTLRHGQCDPAGIAYTPHFFDLFNVAVEDWYSTCLGINYYEIIGSRRIGLGYAQASANFFEPCLMGDKLEIFVLVTKIG
;
A
#
# COMPACT_ATOMS: atom_id res chain seq x y z
N MET A 1 23.65 -12.79 16.58
CA MET A 1 22.36 -12.83 15.86
C MET A 1 22.44 -13.87 14.76
N ASN A 2 21.55 -14.85 14.71
CA ASN A 2 21.53 -15.89 13.68
C ASN A 2 20.88 -15.35 12.39
N GLU A 3 20.92 -16.15 11.31
CA GLU A 3 20.38 -15.76 10.02
C GLU A 3 18.88 -15.47 10.05
N ILE A 4 18.12 -16.22 10.85
CA ILE A 4 16.66 -16.02 10.95
C ILE A 4 16.34 -14.70 11.64
N GLU A 5 17.03 -14.38 12.72
CA GLU A 5 16.86 -13.12 13.45
C GLU A 5 17.29 -11.93 12.60
N LYS A 6 18.39 -12.08 11.83
CA LYS A 6 18.90 -11.07 10.92
C LYS A 6 17.87 -10.76 9.80
N LYS A 7 17.30 -11.78 9.18
CA LYS A 7 16.25 -11.62 8.16
C LYS A 7 14.99 -10.99 8.74
N LYS A 8 14.62 -11.36 9.98
CA LYS A 8 13.47 -10.80 10.66
C LYS A 8 13.68 -9.31 10.97
N ALA A 9 14.87 -8.95 11.43
CA ALA A 9 15.23 -7.56 11.68
C ALA A 9 15.22 -6.73 10.38
N GLU A 10 15.74 -7.27 9.28
CA GLU A 10 15.72 -6.62 7.96
C GLU A 10 14.30 -6.39 7.46
N ARG A 11 13.39 -7.35 7.65
CA ARG A 11 11.97 -7.23 7.27
C ARG A 11 11.24 -6.13 8.04
N LEU A 12 11.68 -5.85 9.27
CA LEU A 12 11.07 -4.84 10.12
C LEU A 12 11.68 -3.45 9.94
N THR A 13 12.66 -3.31 9.05
CA THR A 13 13.25 -2.01 8.75
C THR A 13 12.38 -1.25 7.75
N PRO A 14 11.94 -0.02 8.05
CA PRO A 14 11.15 0.76 7.11
C PRO A 14 11.94 1.07 5.85
N ILE A 15 11.27 1.00 4.70
CA ILE A 15 11.83 1.45 3.42
C ILE A 15 11.76 2.98 3.41
N LYS A 16 12.89 3.63 3.17
CA LYS A 16 12.95 5.09 3.09
C LYS A 16 12.59 5.55 1.69
N LYS A 17 11.99 6.74 1.58
CA LYS A 17 11.65 7.34 0.29
C LYS A 17 12.85 7.45 -0.64
N CYS A 18 14.03 7.77 -0.11
CA CYS A 18 15.25 7.85 -0.91
C CYS A 18 15.71 6.52 -1.50
N ASP A 19 15.24 5.40 -0.97
CA ASP A 19 15.55 4.05 -1.47
C ASP A 19 14.64 3.65 -2.64
N LEU A 20 13.62 4.46 -2.96
CA LEU A 20 12.67 4.19 -4.04
C LEU A 20 13.15 4.81 -5.35
N SER A 21 12.91 4.09 -6.46
CA SER A 21 13.17 4.62 -7.79
C SER A 21 12.32 5.86 -8.07
N THR A 22 12.87 6.83 -8.80
CA THR A 22 12.11 8.00 -9.27
C THR A 22 10.96 7.62 -10.20
N ALA A 23 11.01 6.44 -10.81
CA ALA A 23 9.92 5.89 -11.62
C ALA A 23 8.81 5.27 -10.79
N CYS A 24 8.99 5.13 -9.47
CA CYS A 24 7.97 4.60 -8.58
C CYS A 24 6.79 5.57 -8.48
N TRP A 25 5.60 5.09 -8.84
CA TRP A 25 4.40 5.90 -8.76
C TRP A 25 3.95 6.09 -7.32
N SER A 26 3.48 7.28 -7.00
CA SER A 26 2.92 7.57 -5.68
C SER A 26 1.58 8.28 -5.77
N HIS A 27 0.82 8.16 -4.70
CA HIS A 27 -0.49 8.76 -4.53
C HIS A 27 -0.58 9.34 -3.12
N THR A 28 -1.03 10.58 -2.99
CA THR A 28 -1.16 11.24 -1.70
C THR A 28 -2.62 11.30 -1.29
N VAL A 29 -2.89 10.85 -0.06
CA VAL A 29 -4.24 10.89 0.53
C VAL A 29 -4.17 11.56 1.88
N THR A 30 -5.28 12.18 2.28
CA THR A 30 -5.46 12.71 3.64
C THR A 30 -6.21 11.67 4.46
N LEU A 31 -5.68 11.32 5.63
CA LEU A 31 -6.36 10.42 6.55
C LEU A 31 -7.56 11.12 7.16
N ARG A 32 -8.75 10.59 6.91
CA ARG A 32 -9.99 11.21 7.30
C ARG A 32 -10.58 10.56 8.55
N HIS A 33 -11.50 11.27 9.20
CA HIS A 33 -12.14 10.82 10.43
C HIS A 33 -12.73 9.41 10.33
N GLY A 34 -13.40 9.07 9.23
CA GLY A 34 -14.00 7.75 9.02
C GLY A 34 -13.01 6.60 8.89
N GLN A 35 -11.71 6.89 8.76
CA GLN A 35 -10.64 5.91 8.65
C GLN A 35 -9.90 5.70 9.97
N CYS A 36 -10.35 6.40 11.01
CA CYS A 36 -9.70 6.38 12.32
C CYS A 36 -10.56 5.68 13.37
N ASP A 37 -9.92 5.18 14.42
CA ASP A 37 -10.57 4.71 15.62
C ASP A 37 -10.95 5.89 16.53
N PRO A 38 -11.63 5.66 17.66
CA PRO A 38 -12.00 6.73 18.58
C PRO A 38 -10.85 7.56 19.14
N ALA A 39 -9.62 7.03 19.09
CA ALA A 39 -8.42 7.74 19.53
C ALA A 39 -7.84 8.69 18.48
N GLY A 40 -8.44 8.74 17.27
CA GLY A 40 -7.95 9.57 16.17
C GLY A 40 -6.74 8.98 15.45
N ILE A 41 -6.49 7.70 15.61
CA ILE A 41 -5.41 6.96 14.97
C ILE A 41 -6.02 6.09 13.86
N ALA A 42 -5.32 5.98 12.73
CA ALA A 42 -5.79 5.14 11.62
C ALA A 42 -6.09 3.72 12.09
N TYR A 43 -7.31 3.27 11.80
CA TYR A 43 -7.73 1.91 12.10
C TYR A 43 -7.05 0.94 11.15
N THR A 44 -6.33 -0.03 11.69
CA THR A 44 -5.45 -0.94 10.92
C THR A 44 -6.09 -1.54 9.67
N PRO A 45 -7.33 -2.08 9.69
CA PRO A 45 -7.93 -2.63 8.47
C PRO A 45 -8.11 -1.61 7.35
N HIS A 46 -8.24 -0.33 7.65
CA HIS A 46 -8.40 0.72 6.63
C HIS A 46 -7.14 0.94 5.81
N PHE A 47 -5.96 0.56 6.29
CA PHE A 47 -4.74 0.61 5.49
C PHE A 47 -4.85 -0.28 4.26
N PHE A 48 -5.45 -1.46 4.38
CA PHE A 48 -5.64 -2.35 3.23
C PHE A 48 -6.59 -1.74 2.20
N ASP A 49 -7.62 -1.01 2.63
CA ASP A 49 -8.48 -0.27 1.71
C ASP A 49 -7.70 0.84 0.99
N LEU A 50 -6.87 1.59 1.71
CA LEU A 50 -6.02 2.63 1.13
C LEU A 50 -5.04 2.05 0.11
N PHE A 51 -4.44 0.90 0.41
CA PHE A 51 -3.53 0.22 -0.50
C PHE A 51 -4.26 -0.27 -1.75
N ASN A 52 -5.47 -0.82 -1.61
CA ASN A 52 -6.27 -1.24 -2.75
C ASN A 52 -6.63 -0.09 -3.67
N VAL A 53 -7.04 1.04 -3.12
CA VAL A 53 -7.32 2.25 -3.91
C VAL A 53 -6.08 2.71 -4.67
N ALA A 54 -4.92 2.72 -4.01
CA ALA A 54 -3.67 3.09 -4.63
C ALA A 54 -3.31 2.15 -5.79
N VAL A 55 -3.50 0.85 -5.62
CA VAL A 55 -3.25 -0.15 -6.68
C VAL A 55 -4.21 0.06 -7.86
N GLU A 56 -5.49 0.31 -7.61
CA GLU A 56 -6.47 0.59 -8.67
C GLU A 56 -6.08 1.82 -9.48
N ASP A 57 -5.68 2.89 -8.80
CA ASP A 57 -5.25 4.13 -9.45
C ASP A 57 -3.96 3.92 -10.24
N TRP A 58 -3.04 3.08 -9.72
CA TRP A 58 -1.82 2.72 -10.42
C TRP A 58 -2.10 2.01 -11.74
N TYR A 59 -3.06 1.07 -11.77
CA TYR A 59 -3.48 0.42 -13.02
C TYR A 59 -3.93 1.45 -14.05
N SER A 60 -4.77 2.39 -13.66
CA SER A 60 -5.29 3.41 -14.55
C SER A 60 -4.20 4.38 -15.02
N THR A 61 -3.37 4.86 -14.09
CA THR A 61 -2.40 5.92 -14.36
C THR A 61 -1.14 5.40 -15.04
N CYS A 62 -0.59 4.28 -14.58
CA CYS A 62 0.69 3.77 -15.08
C CYS A 62 0.53 2.76 -16.21
N LEU A 63 -0.50 1.92 -16.18
CA LEU A 63 -0.73 0.89 -17.19
C LEU A 63 -1.78 1.30 -18.25
N GLY A 64 -2.53 2.36 -17.98
CA GLY A 64 -3.61 2.79 -18.88
C GLY A 64 -4.75 1.77 -18.96
N ILE A 65 -4.91 0.94 -17.93
CA ILE A 65 -5.93 -0.11 -17.88
C ILE A 65 -6.99 0.28 -16.87
N ASN A 66 -8.25 0.33 -17.29
CA ASN A 66 -9.34 0.55 -16.37
C ASN A 66 -9.54 -0.71 -15.51
N TYR A 67 -9.29 -0.58 -14.22
CA TYR A 67 -9.39 -1.70 -13.27
C TYR A 67 -10.77 -2.33 -13.26
N TYR A 68 -11.82 -1.53 -13.37
CA TYR A 68 -13.20 -2.03 -13.35
C TYR A 68 -13.54 -2.84 -14.60
N GLU A 69 -12.92 -2.56 -15.74
CA GLU A 69 -13.09 -3.36 -16.97
C GLU A 69 -12.45 -4.74 -16.83
N ILE A 70 -11.35 -4.85 -16.09
CA ILE A 70 -10.70 -6.16 -15.87
C ILE A 70 -11.66 -7.09 -15.17
N ILE A 71 -12.29 -6.64 -14.10
CA ILE A 71 -13.20 -7.43 -13.30
C ILE A 71 -14.56 -7.57 -13.98
N GLY A 72 -15.07 -6.49 -14.56
CA GLY A 72 -16.38 -6.42 -15.19
C GLY A 72 -16.43 -7.11 -16.56
N SER A 73 -16.04 -6.38 -17.61
CA SER A 73 -16.20 -6.87 -18.98
C SER A 73 -15.25 -7.99 -19.37
N ARG A 74 -14.00 -7.96 -18.88
CA ARG A 74 -13.02 -9.02 -19.14
C ARG A 74 -13.18 -10.23 -18.24
N ARG A 75 -13.92 -10.10 -17.13
CA ARG A 75 -14.18 -11.14 -16.14
C ARG A 75 -12.93 -11.84 -15.62
N ILE A 76 -11.87 -11.06 -15.40
CA ILE A 76 -10.64 -11.55 -14.80
C ILE A 76 -10.68 -11.22 -13.32
N GLY A 77 -10.69 -12.26 -12.48
CA GLY A 77 -10.61 -12.08 -11.03
C GLY A 77 -9.19 -11.76 -10.61
N LEU A 78 -9.02 -10.65 -9.91
CA LEU A 78 -7.76 -10.27 -9.30
C LEU A 78 -7.89 -10.46 -7.79
N GLY A 79 -7.09 -11.35 -7.23
CA GLY A 79 -7.11 -11.62 -5.81
C GLY A 79 -5.70 -11.72 -5.25
N TYR A 80 -5.60 -11.60 -3.94
CA TYR A 80 -4.33 -11.76 -3.25
C TYR A 80 -4.19 -13.20 -2.79
N ALA A 81 -3.09 -13.85 -3.17
CA ALA A 81 -2.71 -15.13 -2.58
C ALA A 81 -2.17 -14.91 -1.15
N GLN A 82 -1.55 -13.76 -0.94
CA GLN A 82 -1.00 -13.37 0.35
C GLN A 82 -0.97 -11.85 0.44
N ALA A 83 -1.28 -11.32 1.62
CA ALA A 83 -1.12 -9.91 1.92
C ALA A 83 -0.56 -9.76 3.33
N SER A 84 0.39 -8.87 3.51
CA SER A 84 0.96 -8.59 4.82
C SER A 84 1.33 -7.11 4.93
N ALA A 85 1.46 -6.62 6.16
CA ALA A 85 1.83 -5.24 6.41
C ALA A 85 2.66 -5.14 7.69
N ASN A 86 3.61 -4.19 7.69
CA ASN A 86 4.37 -3.82 8.87
C ASN A 86 4.04 -2.35 9.19
N PHE A 87 3.76 -2.08 10.45
CA PHE A 87 3.39 -0.74 10.92
C PHE A 87 4.46 -0.23 11.86
N PHE A 88 5.07 0.89 11.51
CA PHE A 88 6.20 1.47 12.26
C PHE A 88 5.81 2.68 13.07
N GLU A 89 4.86 3.47 12.60
CA GLU A 89 4.40 4.67 13.28
C GLU A 89 2.87 4.80 13.17
N PRO A 90 2.21 5.35 14.21
CA PRO A 90 0.78 5.63 14.11
C PRO A 90 0.54 6.76 13.11
N CYS A 91 -0.52 6.62 12.32
CA CYS A 91 -0.99 7.70 11.44
C CYS A 91 -2.20 8.35 12.09
N LEU A 92 -2.19 9.67 12.16
CA LEU A 92 -3.20 10.45 12.86
C LEU A 92 -4.20 11.06 11.87
N MET A 93 -5.41 11.30 12.36
CA MET A 93 -6.43 12.00 11.59
C MET A 93 -5.89 13.33 11.08
N GLY A 94 -6.08 13.58 9.78
CA GLY A 94 -5.56 14.79 9.13
C GLY A 94 -4.19 14.65 8.51
N ASP A 95 -3.45 13.59 8.84
CA ASP A 95 -2.15 13.34 8.22
C ASP A 95 -2.27 13.14 6.72
N LYS A 96 -1.30 13.65 5.98
CA LYS A 96 -1.17 13.39 4.55
C LYS A 96 -0.24 12.21 4.36
N LEU A 97 -0.75 11.15 3.75
CA LEU A 97 -0.01 9.93 3.51
C LEU A 97 0.36 9.84 2.04
N GLU A 98 1.64 9.72 1.77
CA GLU A 98 2.13 9.43 0.41
C GLU A 98 2.28 7.92 0.28
N ILE A 99 1.48 7.32 -0.60
CA ILE A 99 1.46 5.88 -0.80
C ILE A 99 2.19 5.57 -2.10
N PHE A 100 3.25 4.78 -2.00
CA PHE A 100 4.04 4.35 -3.15
C PHE A 100 3.61 2.97 -3.59
N VAL A 101 3.54 2.77 -4.92
CA VAL A 101 3.32 1.45 -5.50
C VAL A 101 4.60 1.01 -6.18
N LEU A 102 5.13 -0.10 -5.73
CA LEU A 102 6.38 -0.68 -6.24
C LEU A 102 6.15 -2.14 -6.61
N VAL A 103 6.40 -2.47 -7.87
CA VAL A 103 6.37 -3.86 -8.33
C VAL A 103 7.76 -4.45 -8.15
N THR A 104 7.86 -5.48 -7.32
CA THR A 104 9.14 -6.12 -7.00
C THR A 104 9.39 -7.38 -7.82
N LYS A 105 8.33 -8.02 -8.32
CA LYS A 105 8.44 -9.25 -9.09
C LYS A 105 7.21 -9.45 -9.97
N ILE A 106 7.43 -9.88 -11.18
CA ILE A 106 6.39 -10.29 -12.13
C ILE A 106 6.63 -11.76 -12.47
N GLY A 107 5.61 -12.55 -12.39
CA GLY A 107 5.74 -13.93 -12.79
C GLY A 107 5.01 -14.90 -11.98
#